data_09093eafc6165dfdf2592a72458dc175
#
_entry.id   09093eafc6165dfdf2592a72458dc175
#
_cell.length_a   1.000
_cell.length_b   1.000
_cell.length_c   1.000
_cell.angle_alpha   90.00
_cell.angle_beta   90.00
_cell.angle_gamma   90.00
#
_symmetry.space_group_name_H-M   'P 1'
#
loop_
_entity.id
_entity.type
_entity.pdbx_description
1 polymer ?
#
loop_
_entity_poly.entity_id
_entity_poly.type
_entity_poly.pdbx_seq_one_letter_code
_entity_poly.pdbx_strand_id
1 'polypeptide(L)'
;VKHGNRAVSSSCGSADALEGLGFPLDVAPEDVRRLLDERNFAFLFAPNFHPSFRNVGPIRRELGIRTLFNLLGPLINPARPTHILLGVARPELVELLAETLRQSHIRKAAVVYGAGGYDEVTPLGPTKMMIIHNGRLTPMSLDPLDYGIQPCNPEELAVHSKSEAVDVLKNILAGKGPRA
;
A
#
# COMPACT_ATOMS: atom_id res chain seq x y z
N VAL A 1 -0.42 10.19 4.50
CA VAL A 1 -1.79 9.67 4.28
C VAL A 1 -1.73 8.28 3.68
N LYS A 2 -2.69 7.43 4.00
CA LYS A 2 -2.95 6.16 3.34
C LYS A 2 -4.33 6.22 2.68
N HIS A 3 -4.38 5.96 1.38
CA HIS A 3 -5.63 5.88 0.63
C HIS A 3 -5.89 4.43 0.26
N GLY A 4 -7.06 3.90 0.55
CA GLY A 4 -7.36 2.51 0.30
C GLY A 4 -8.76 2.07 0.70
N ASN A 5 -8.97 0.75 0.66
CA ASN A 5 -10.23 0.11 1.00
C ASN A 5 -9.97 -1.06 1.96
N ARG A 6 -11.04 -1.67 2.50
CA ARG A 6 -10.96 -2.95 3.20
C ARG A 6 -10.53 -4.06 2.25
N ALA A 7 -9.98 -5.13 2.81
CA ALA A 7 -9.62 -6.32 2.05
C ALA A 7 -10.83 -6.89 1.31
N VAL A 8 -10.60 -7.35 0.07
CA VAL A 8 -11.60 -8.01 -0.76
C VAL A 8 -11.23 -9.48 -0.98
N SER A 9 -9.94 -9.76 -1.11
CA SER A 9 -9.41 -11.09 -1.48
C SER A 9 -8.46 -11.69 -0.42
N SER A 10 -8.03 -10.91 0.57
CA SER A 10 -7.17 -11.38 1.67
C SER A 10 -7.92 -11.48 2.98
N SER A 11 -7.38 -12.26 3.94
CA SER A 11 -7.94 -12.43 5.28
C SER A 11 -7.98 -11.15 6.10
N CYS A 12 -7.03 -10.23 5.86
CA CYS A 12 -6.94 -8.94 6.51
C CYS A 12 -6.21 -7.95 5.59
N GLY A 13 -6.78 -6.76 5.41
CA GLY A 13 -6.12 -5.64 4.76
C GLY A 13 -5.61 -4.63 5.78
N SER A 14 -4.78 -3.70 5.32
CA SER A 14 -4.24 -2.64 6.18
C SER A 14 -5.32 -1.75 6.80
N ALA A 15 -6.45 -1.55 6.11
CA ALA A 15 -7.60 -0.84 6.66
C ALA A 15 -8.20 -1.62 7.84
N ASP A 16 -8.39 -2.94 7.67
CA ASP A 16 -8.96 -3.82 8.70
C ASP A 16 -8.09 -3.87 9.94
N ALA A 17 -6.77 -3.90 9.75
CA ALA A 17 -5.80 -3.89 10.83
C ALA A 17 -5.80 -2.55 11.59
N LEU A 18 -5.83 -1.41 10.90
CA LEU A 18 -5.93 -0.08 11.52
C LEU A 18 -7.24 0.09 12.31
N GLU A 19 -8.37 -0.37 11.76
CA GLU A 19 -9.64 -0.38 12.45
C GLU A 19 -9.58 -1.23 13.73
N GLY A 20 -8.93 -2.39 13.68
CA GLY A 20 -8.68 -3.25 14.84
C GLY A 20 -7.79 -2.60 15.91
N LEU A 21 -6.92 -1.68 15.53
CA LEU A 21 -6.14 -0.84 16.44
C LEU A 21 -6.96 0.34 17.02
N GLY A 22 -8.23 0.48 16.65
CA GLY A 22 -9.09 1.59 17.08
C GLY A 22 -8.96 2.85 16.24
N PHE A 23 -8.30 2.76 15.07
CA PHE A 23 -8.19 3.91 14.18
C PHE A 23 -9.51 4.13 13.41
N PRO A 24 -10.09 5.34 13.40
CA PRO A 24 -11.31 5.60 12.67
C PRO A 24 -11.06 5.58 11.16
N LEU A 25 -11.75 4.68 10.45
CA LEU A 25 -11.69 4.63 8.98
C LEU A 25 -12.73 5.55 8.33
N ASP A 26 -13.90 5.68 8.96
CA ASP A 26 -15.01 6.46 8.44
C ASP A 26 -14.89 7.93 8.88
N VAL A 27 -13.88 8.59 8.34
CA VAL A 27 -13.60 10.00 8.60
C VAL A 27 -14.19 10.82 7.47
N ALA A 28 -14.92 11.88 7.82
CA ALA A 28 -15.45 12.81 6.85
C ALA A 28 -14.31 13.55 6.13
N PRO A 29 -14.43 13.84 4.82
CA PRO A 29 -13.37 14.49 4.05
C PRO A 29 -12.89 15.82 4.67
N GLU A 30 -13.76 16.58 5.29
CA GLU A 30 -13.48 17.84 5.97
C GLU A 30 -12.61 17.68 7.23
N ASP A 31 -12.69 16.54 7.90
CA ASP A 31 -11.90 16.25 9.11
C ASP A 31 -10.49 15.74 8.83
N VAL A 32 -10.22 15.30 7.59
CA VAL A 32 -8.91 14.71 7.23
C VAL A 32 -7.76 15.68 7.50
N ARG A 33 -7.94 16.96 7.17
CA ARG A 33 -6.91 17.97 7.38
C ARG A 33 -6.59 18.12 8.87
N ARG A 34 -7.59 18.20 9.71
CA ARG A 34 -7.42 18.29 11.16
C ARG A 34 -6.66 17.07 11.71
N LEU A 35 -7.01 15.86 11.26
CA LEU A 35 -6.29 14.64 11.66
C LEU A 35 -4.82 14.65 11.22
N LEU A 36 -4.53 15.14 10.03
CA LEU A 36 -3.15 15.27 9.57
C LEU A 36 -2.35 16.27 10.41
N ASP A 37 -2.94 17.42 10.72
CA ASP A 37 -2.28 18.46 11.52
C ASP A 37 -2.07 18.00 12.97
N GLU A 38 -3.03 17.25 13.56
CA GLU A 38 -2.95 16.79 14.96
C GLU A 38 -2.17 15.48 15.15
N ARG A 39 -2.26 14.55 14.18
CA ARG A 39 -1.79 13.17 14.32
C ARG A 39 -0.71 12.77 13.32
N ASN A 40 -0.38 13.64 12.36
CA ASN A 40 0.53 13.36 11.24
C ASN A 40 0.12 12.14 10.39
N PHE A 41 -1.10 11.63 10.57
CA PHE A 41 -1.61 10.49 9.85
C PHE A 41 -3.13 10.61 9.62
N ALA A 42 -3.58 10.22 8.41
CA ALA A 42 -5.00 10.03 8.11
C ALA A 42 -5.16 8.85 7.13
N PHE A 43 -6.23 8.07 7.33
CA PHE A 43 -6.66 7.06 6.38
C PHE A 43 -7.80 7.63 5.53
N LEU A 44 -7.61 7.62 4.22
CA LEU A 44 -8.62 8.07 3.26
C LEU A 44 -9.37 6.84 2.74
N PHE A 45 -10.51 6.57 3.33
CA PHE A 45 -11.32 5.42 2.96
C PHE A 45 -11.96 5.64 1.59
N ALA A 46 -11.50 4.92 0.57
CA ALA A 46 -11.83 5.15 -0.83
C ALA A 46 -13.34 5.32 -1.14
N PRO A 47 -14.28 4.57 -0.52
CA PRO A 47 -15.71 4.77 -0.74
C PRO A 47 -16.24 6.17 -0.38
N ASN A 48 -15.61 6.88 0.57
CA ASN A 48 -16.03 8.21 0.98
C ASN A 48 -15.56 9.29 0.00
N PHE A 49 -14.43 9.03 -0.69
CA PHE A 49 -13.82 10.00 -1.61
C PHE A 49 -14.16 9.74 -3.08
N HIS A 50 -14.62 8.55 -3.41
CA HIS A 50 -14.94 8.13 -4.78
C HIS A 50 -16.33 7.49 -4.88
N PRO A 51 -17.41 8.26 -4.64
CA PRO A 51 -18.77 7.69 -4.63
C PRO A 51 -19.16 7.07 -5.98
N SER A 52 -18.61 7.55 -7.09
CA SER A 52 -18.86 7.00 -8.44
C SER A 52 -18.39 5.54 -8.58
N PHE A 53 -17.41 5.11 -7.80
CA PHE A 53 -16.92 3.73 -7.84
C PHE A 53 -17.90 2.72 -7.23
N ARG A 54 -18.89 3.17 -6.48
CA ARG A 54 -19.99 2.31 -6.00
C ARG A 54 -20.74 1.66 -7.17
N ASN A 55 -20.90 2.39 -8.26
CA ASN A 55 -21.60 1.89 -9.47
C ASN A 55 -20.78 0.85 -10.23
N VAL A 56 -19.46 0.91 -10.13
CA VAL A 56 -18.54 -0.02 -10.82
C VAL A 56 -18.29 -1.29 -10.00
N GLY A 57 -18.44 -1.22 -8.68
CA GLY A 57 -18.18 -2.31 -7.77
C GLY A 57 -18.91 -3.62 -8.06
N PRO A 58 -20.25 -3.60 -8.27
CA PRO A 58 -21.02 -4.78 -8.64
C PRO A 58 -20.55 -5.39 -9.95
N ILE A 59 -20.35 -4.57 -10.99
CA ILE A 59 -19.90 -5.02 -12.32
C ILE A 59 -18.53 -5.69 -12.23
N ARG A 60 -17.60 -5.13 -11.47
CA ARG A 60 -16.27 -5.73 -11.26
C ARG A 60 -16.34 -7.09 -10.58
N ARG A 61 -17.24 -7.27 -9.61
CA ARG A 61 -17.45 -8.57 -8.96
C ARG A 61 -18.03 -9.60 -9.92
N GLU A 62 -18.99 -9.20 -10.74
CA GLU A 62 -19.61 -10.07 -11.73
C GLU A 62 -18.62 -10.52 -12.81
N LEU A 63 -17.78 -9.60 -13.29
CA LEU A 63 -16.73 -9.91 -14.26
C LEU A 63 -15.67 -10.86 -13.74
N GLY A 64 -15.34 -10.82 -12.43
CA GLY A 64 -14.35 -11.69 -11.80
C GLY A 64 -12.92 -11.55 -12.33
N ILE A 65 -12.63 -10.56 -13.18
CA ILE A 65 -11.31 -10.33 -13.78
C ILE A 65 -10.65 -9.07 -13.25
N ARG A 66 -9.33 -8.99 -13.37
CA ARG A 66 -8.57 -7.76 -13.11
C ARG A 66 -8.81 -6.76 -14.23
N THR A 67 -9.13 -5.54 -13.86
CA THR A 67 -9.42 -4.43 -14.78
C THR A 67 -8.49 -3.24 -14.48
N LEU A 68 -8.53 -2.21 -15.31
CA LEU A 68 -7.83 -0.94 -15.09
C LEU A 68 -8.10 -0.35 -13.68
N PHE A 69 -9.30 -0.55 -13.14
CA PHE A 69 -9.65 -0.09 -11.80
C PHE A 69 -8.79 -0.68 -10.67
N ASN A 70 -8.10 -1.79 -10.91
CA ASN A 70 -7.14 -2.34 -9.95
C ASN A 70 -5.84 -1.52 -9.91
N LEU A 71 -5.53 -0.78 -10.97
CA LEU A 71 -4.33 0.05 -11.08
C LEU A 71 -4.58 1.53 -10.75
N LEU A 72 -5.85 1.98 -10.86
CA LEU A 72 -6.20 3.39 -10.65
C LEU A 72 -6.15 3.82 -9.18
N GLY A 73 -6.43 2.91 -8.24
CA GLY A 73 -6.53 3.25 -6.81
C GLY A 73 -5.40 4.13 -6.29
N PRO A 74 -4.14 3.74 -6.46
CA PRO A 74 -2.99 4.54 -6.01
C PRO A 74 -2.84 5.90 -6.73
N LEU A 75 -3.32 5.99 -7.98
CA LEU A 75 -3.13 7.16 -8.84
C LEU A 75 -4.17 8.27 -8.57
N ILE A 76 -5.28 7.92 -7.93
CA ILE A 76 -6.42 8.82 -7.68
C ILE A 76 -6.52 9.24 -6.21
N ASN A 77 -5.44 9.17 -5.45
CA ASN A 77 -5.43 9.59 -4.05
C ASN A 77 -5.87 11.07 -3.92
N PRO A 78 -6.98 11.36 -3.23
CA PRO A 78 -7.55 12.70 -3.16
C PRO A 78 -6.67 13.71 -2.42
N ALA A 79 -5.74 13.24 -1.58
CA ALA A 79 -4.75 14.10 -0.93
C ALA A 79 -3.68 14.62 -1.89
N ARG A 80 -3.62 14.14 -3.14
CA ARG A 80 -2.64 14.52 -4.16
C ARG A 80 -1.21 14.56 -3.60
N PRO A 81 -0.71 13.45 -3.04
CA PRO A 81 0.61 13.42 -2.42
C PRO A 81 1.69 13.76 -3.44
N THR A 82 2.71 14.47 -2.99
CA THR A 82 3.90 14.75 -3.81
C THR A 82 4.95 13.64 -3.72
N HIS A 83 4.80 12.75 -2.76
CA HIS A 83 5.66 11.59 -2.50
C HIS A 83 4.81 10.34 -2.36
N ILE A 84 5.19 9.23 -2.99
CA ILE A 84 4.44 7.98 -2.95
C ILE A 84 5.36 6.76 -2.92
N LEU A 85 5.02 5.77 -2.10
CA LEU A 85 5.48 4.40 -2.22
C LEU A 85 4.32 3.57 -2.77
N LEU A 86 4.55 2.90 -3.89
CA LEU A 86 3.54 2.13 -4.62
C LEU A 86 4.02 0.71 -4.85
N GLY A 87 3.33 -0.25 -4.25
CA GLY A 87 3.53 -1.67 -4.53
C GLY A 87 2.72 -2.16 -5.72
N VAL A 88 3.26 -3.12 -6.43
CA VAL A 88 2.61 -3.75 -7.58
C VAL A 88 2.65 -5.27 -7.48
N ALA A 89 1.56 -5.92 -7.89
CA ALA A 89 1.42 -7.37 -7.80
C ALA A 89 2.11 -8.15 -8.95
N ARG A 90 2.73 -7.44 -9.91
CA ARG A 90 3.41 -8.04 -11.07
C ARG A 90 4.60 -7.19 -11.50
N PRO A 91 5.75 -7.80 -11.84
CA PRO A 91 6.98 -7.07 -12.10
C PRO A 91 6.93 -6.19 -13.36
N GLU A 92 6.11 -6.54 -14.35
CA GLU A 92 5.92 -5.73 -15.56
C GLU A 92 5.16 -4.42 -15.32
N LEU A 93 4.47 -4.29 -14.18
CA LEU A 93 3.77 -3.06 -13.81
C LEU A 93 4.70 -2.01 -13.20
N VAL A 94 5.92 -2.38 -12.83
CA VAL A 94 6.88 -1.46 -12.20
C VAL A 94 7.21 -0.30 -13.12
N GLU A 95 7.63 -0.60 -14.35
CA GLU A 95 7.98 0.43 -15.33
C GLU A 95 6.75 1.24 -15.79
N LEU A 96 5.62 0.54 -16.05
CA LEU A 96 4.39 1.19 -16.50
C LEU A 96 3.89 2.24 -15.51
N LEU A 97 3.79 1.87 -14.22
CA LEU A 97 3.29 2.78 -13.21
C LEU A 97 4.33 3.84 -12.83
N ALA A 98 5.61 3.53 -12.89
CA ALA A 98 6.64 4.53 -12.69
C ALA A 98 6.59 5.62 -13.77
N GLU A 99 6.43 5.24 -15.03
CA GLU A 99 6.27 6.21 -16.13
C GLU A 99 4.99 7.03 -15.97
N THR A 100 3.89 6.41 -15.55
CA THR A 100 2.63 7.10 -15.26
C THR A 100 2.79 8.15 -14.14
N LEU A 101 3.46 7.77 -13.05
CA LEU A 101 3.75 8.69 -11.95
C LEU A 101 4.70 9.81 -12.35
N ARG A 102 5.69 9.53 -13.20
CA ARG A 102 6.63 10.53 -13.73
C ARG A 102 5.91 11.64 -14.51
N GLN A 103 4.83 11.29 -15.22
CA GLN A 103 4.02 12.26 -15.99
C GLN A 103 3.02 13.02 -15.12
N SER A 104 2.93 12.71 -13.84
CA SER A 104 2.02 13.35 -12.89
C SER A 104 2.71 14.48 -12.11
N HIS A 105 2.04 14.99 -11.07
CA HIS A 105 2.57 15.98 -10.14
C HIS A 105 3.53 15.42 -9.07
N ILE A 106 3.83 14.13 -9.12
CA ILE A 106 4.68 13.45 -8.13
C ILE A 106 6.13 13.93 -8.27
N ARG A 107 6.73 14.34 -7.15
CA ARG A 107 8.13 14.77 -7.08
C ARG A 107 9.07 13.62 -6.82
N LYS A 108 8.66 12.69 -5.93
CA LYS A 108 9.44 11.50 -5.59
C LYS A 108 8.52 10.32 -5.39
N ALA A 109 8.87 9.19 -5.98
CA ALA A 109 8.17 7.95 -5.78
C ALA A 109 9.12 6.75 -5.81
N ALA A 110 8.68 5.64 -5.22
CA ALA A 110 9.22 4.33 -5.48
C ALA A 110 8.06 3.41 -5.89
N VAL A 111 8.20 2.76 -7.04
CA VAL A 111 7.33 1.65 -7.44
C VAL A 111 8.07 0.37 -7.18
N VAL A 112 7.48 -0.55 -6.41
CA VAL A 112 8.16 -1.73 -5.89
C VAL A 112 7.42 -3.02 -6.21
N TYR A 113 8.20 -4.07 -6.48
CA TYR A 113 7.76 -5.46 -6.59
C TYR A 113 8.72 -6.33 -5.79
N GLY A 114 8.25 -6.87 -4.68
CA GLY A 114 9.07 -7.64 -3.73
C GLY A 114 9.24 -9.09 -4.13
N ALA A 115 10.27 -9.70 -3.59
CA ALA A 115 10.49 -11.13 -3.69
C ALA A 115 9.30 -11.91 -3.11
N GLY A 116 9.02 -13.09 -3.69
CA GLY A 116 7.84 -13.87 -3.34
C GLY A 116 6.53 -13.42 -3.99
N GLY A 117 6.56 -12.38 -4.86
CA GLY A 117 5.37 -11.85 -5.55
C GLY A 117 4.56 -10.86 -4.72
N TYR A 118 5.17 -10.28 -3.72
CA TYR A 118 4.55 -9.26 -2.87
C TYR A 118 4.60 -7.87 -3.50
N ASP A 119 3.57 -7.09 -3.25
CA ASP A 119 3.51 -5.67 -3.59
C ASP A 119 4.17 -4.78 -2.50
N GLU A 120 5.15 -5.33 -1.80
CA GLU A 120 5.86 -4.73 -0.68
C GLU A 120 7.36 -5.07 -0.75
N VAL A 121 8.20 -4.32 -0.06
CA VAL A 121 9.58 -4.71 0.22
C VAL A 121 9.55 -5.79 1.30
N THR A 122 10.09 -6.96 1.01
CA THR A 122 10.05 -8.10 1.92
C THR A 122 11.46 -8.62 2.22
N PRO A 123 11.69 -9.28 3.36
CA PRO A 123 12.95 -9.96 3.66
C PRO A 123 13.11 -11.28 2.91
N LEU A 124 12.20 -11.65 2.00
CA LEU A 124 12.29 -12.90 1.23
C LEU A 124 13.36 -12.88 0.13
N GLY A 125 13.88 -11.70 -0.21
CA GLY A 125 14.92 -11.54 -1.22
C GLY A 125 14.85 -10.18 -1.92
N PRO A 126 15.59 -10.01 -3.03
CA PRO A 126 15.69 -8.73 -3.72
C PRO A 126 14.34 -8.20 -4.21
N THR A 127 14.11 -6.93 -3.98
CA THR A 127 12.95 -6.17 -4.46
C THR A 127 13.32 -5.40 -5.71
N LYS A 128 12.58 -5.63 -6.81
CA LYS A 128 12.66 -4.81 -8.02
C LYS A 128 11.99 -3.45 -7.76
N MET A 129 12.70 -2.37 -8.03
CA MET A 129 12.21 -1.01 -7.79
C MET A 129 12.44 -0.09 -8.98
N MET A 130 11.56 0.90 -9.13
CA MET A 130 11.81 2.09 -9.96
C MET A 130 11.64 3.33 -9.10
N ILE A 131 12.71 4.09 -8.96
CA ILE A 131 12.71 5.35 -8.22
C ILE A 131 12.42 6.50 -9.18
N ILE A 132 11.45 7.33 -8.81
CA ILE A 132 11.15 8.59 -9.49
C ILE A 132 11.66 9.72 -8.60
N HIS A 133 12.48 10.61 -9.17
CA HIS A 133 12.92 11.80 -8.48
C HIS A 133 13.07 12.96 -9.47
N ASN A 134 12.26 13.99 -9.28
CA ASN A 134 12.24 15.19 -10.14
C ASN A 134 12.16 14.85 -11.64
N GLY A 135 11.24 13.96 -12.00
CA GLY A 135 11.01 13.53 -13.38
C GLY A 135 12.03 12.54 -13.96
N ARG A 136 13.07 12.17 -13.21
CA ARG A 136 14.03 11.13 -13.60
C ARG A 136 13.60 9.77 -13.07
N LEU A 137 13.69 8.75 -13.92
CA LEU A 137 13.52 7.34 -13.56
C LEU A 137 14.87 6.69 -13.32
N THR A 138 15.01 5.95 -12.23
CA THR A 138 16.23 5.19 -11.91
C THR A 138 15.82 3.79 -11.47
N PRO A 139 16.18 2.74 -12.22
CA PRO A 139 15.96 1.37 -11.77
C PRO A 139 16.89 1.07 -10.58
N MET A 140 16.37 0.30 -9.64
CA MET A 140 17.09 -0.12 -8.44
C MET A 140 16.67 -1.52 -8.05
N SER A 141 17.58 -2.30 -7.51
CA SER A 141 17.30 -3.51 -6.76
C SER A 141 17.69 -3.27 -5.31
N LEU A 142 16.80 -3.59 -4.38
CA LEU A 142 17.08 -3.54 -2.95
C LEU A 142 17.17 -4.97 -2.45
N ASP A 143 18.36 -5.38 -1.99
CA ASP A 143 18.56 -6.67 -1.34
C ASP A 143 18.56 -6.47 0.18
N PRO A 144 17.68 -7.13 0.95
CA PRO A 144 17.65 -7.04 2.39
C PRO A 144 18.99 -7.42 3.06
N LEU A 145 19.75 -8.32 2.46
CA LEU A 145 21.06 -8.73 2.98
C LEU A 145 22.07 -7.56 3.03
N ASP A 146 22.00 -6.62 2.11
CA ASP A 146 22.87 -5.43 2.09
C ASP A 146 22.63 -4.53 3.31
N TYR A 147 21.50 -4.69 3.98
CA TYR A 147 21.08 -3.94 5.17
C TYR A 147 21.16 -4.78 6.46
N GLY A 148 21.74 -5.99 6.39
CA GLY A 148 21.86 -6.89 7.53
C GLY A 148 20.56 -7.59 7.93
N ILE A 149 19.53 -7.54 7.06
CA ILE A 149 18.25 -8.21 7.27
C ILE A 149 18.39 -9.64 6.72
N GLN A 150 18.20 -10.63 7.59
CA GLN A 150 18.26 -12.03 7.19
C GLN A 150 16.97 -12.45 6.48
N PRO A 151 17.05 -13.33 5.47
CA PRO A 151 15.88 -13.91 4.86
C PRO A 151 15.00 -14.64 5.88
N CYS A 152 13.70 -14.59 5.69
CA CYS A 152 12.72 -15.35 6.47
C CYS A 152 11.90 -16.27 5.56
N ASN A 153 11.13 -17.19 6.16
CA ASN A 153 10.18 -17.99 5.41
C ASN A 153 8.89 -17.20 5.16
N PRO A 154 8.17 -17.45 4.05
CA PRO A 154 6.90 -16.78 3.77
C PRO A 154 5.86 -16.94 4.88
N GLU A 155 5.86 -18.08 5.57
CA GLU A 155 4.96 -18.38 6.69
C GLU A 155 5.17 -17.44 7.88
N GLU A 156 6.38 -16.90 8.07
CA GLU A 156 6.70 -15.95 9.14
C GLU A 156 6.08 -14.57 8.89
N LEU A 157 5.75 -14.26 7.63
CA LEU A 157 5.07 -13.02 7.23
C LEU A 157 3.55 -13.19 7.16
N ALA A 158 3.05 -14.42 7.19
CA ALA A 158 1.63 -14.70 7.03
C ALA A 158 0.86 -14.40 8.32
N VAL A 159 -0.32 -13.81 8.17
CA VAL A 159 -1.32 -13.68 9.22
C VAL A 159 -2.64 -14.31 8.76
N HIS A 160 -3.29 -15.05 9.63
CA HIS A 160 -4.45 -15.86 9.27
C HIS A 160 -5.78 -15.25 9.74
N SER A 161 -5.71 -14.20 10.56
CA SER A 161 -6.90 -13.52 11.06
C SER A 161 -6.66 -12.02 11.30
N LYS A 162 -7.76 -11.25 11.35
CA LYS A 162 -7.72 -9.82 11.71
C LYS A 162 -7.15 -9.62 13.14
N SER A 163 -7.52 -10.48 14.06
CA SER A 163 -7.03 -10.41 15.46
C SER A 163 -5.51 -10.58 15.51
N GLU A 164 -5.00 -11.61 14.85
CA GLU A 164 -3.56 -11.88 14.76
C GLU A 164 -2.80 -10.71 14.13
N ALA A 165 -3.29 -10.16 13.00
CA ALA A 165 -2.69 -9.00 12.36
C ALA A 165 -2.61 -7.79 13.30
N VAL A 166 -3.65 -7.55 14.09
CA VAL A 166 -3.69 -6.45 15.08
C VAL A 166 -2.67 -6.69 16.19
N ASP A 167 -2.54 -7.91 16.69
CA ASP A 167 -1.60 -8.23 17.77
C ASP A 167 -0.15 -8.17 17.28
N VAL A 168 0.12 -8.65 16.07
CA VAL A 168 1.44 -8.48 15.42
C VAL A 168 1.81 -7.01 15.28
N LEU A 169 0.88 -6.17 14.78
CA LEU A 169 1.12 -4.74 14.66
C LEU A 169 1.36 -4.05 16.00
N LYS A 170 0.60 -4.39 17.05
CA LYS A 170 0.83 -3.87 18.42
C LYS A 170 2.22 -4.22 18.91
N ASN A 171 2.67 -5.45 18.68
CA ASN A 171 4.00 -5.91 19.08
C ASN A 171 5.10 -5.15 18.31
N ILE A 172 4.95 -4.98 17.01
CA ILE A 172 5.89 -4.22 16.17
C ILE A 172 5.98 -2.76 16.66
N LEU A 173 4.84 -2.09 16.89
CA LEU A 173 4.80 -0.72 17.38
C LEU A 173 5.38 -0.57 18.79
N ALA A 174 5.33 -1.62 19.59
CA ALA A 174 5.98 -1.68 20.91
C ALA A 174 7.47 -2.08 20.87
N GLY A 175 8.05 -2.25 19.67
CA GLY A 175 9.44 -2.72 19.51
C GLY A 175 9.66 -4.19 19.87
N LYS A 176 8.58 -4.98 19.91
CA LYS A 176 8.58 -6.41 20.27
C LYS A 176 8.26 -7.33 19.08
N GLY A 177 8.30 -6.80 17.88
CA GLY A 177 8.04 -7.57 16.66
C GLY A 177 9.11 -8.63 16.38
N PRO A 178 8.83 -9.61 15.51
CA PRO A 178 9.84 -10.52 15.03
C PRO A 178 10.98 -9.73 14.39
N ARG A 179 12.19 -10.27 14.48
CA ARG A 179 13.39 -9.69 13.84
C ARG A 179 13.39 -10.06 12.35
N ALA A 180 12.38 -9.60 11.61
CA ALA A 180 12.35 -9.70 10.17
C ALA A 180 12.72 -8.35 9.54
#